data_8d625833b599cf95a8fb5e277d2d4d88
#
_entry.id   8d625833b599cf95a8fb5e277d2d4d88
#
_cell.length_a   1.000
_cell.length_b   1.000
_cell.length_c   1.000
_cell.angle_alpha   90.00
_cell.angle_beta   90.00
_cell.angle_gamma   90.00
#
_symmetry.space_group_name_H-M   'P 1'
#
loop_
_entity.id
_entity.type
_entity.pdbx_description
1 polymer ?
#
loop_
_entity_poly.entity_id
_entity_poly.type
_entity_poly.pdbx_seq_one_letter_code
_entity_poly.pdbx_strand_id
1 'polypeptide(L)'
;MRQRNKSDKLLVWVPEHGWIFHHTSESTYLEVLRLIGGERLSKVALEISHLPVFTKEPYLQFAKYMKSIGHGWFVNTVGGTSNKYLQLNTINDKLHLGLKVKLVPEEILNHMEAQNLKNQGVNIDLGEKRTRKLDDTLLVDFDGQTFDLKHRNGREVFVKLIESIGARDVSKLNLTNGSEDLVTSMQVYSNQLPCGDFWVSVPNSTKGKHKNNSHN
;
A
#
# COMPACT_ATOMS: atom_id res chain seq x y z
N MET A 1 14.48 3.49 -13.70
CA MET A 1 13.43 3.15 -12.70
C MET A 1 14.09 2.57 -11.46
N ARG A 2 14.01 3.21 -10.29
CA ARG A 2 14.44 2.60 -9.02
C ARG A 2 13.42 1.51 -8.66
N GLN A 3 13.80 0.24 -8.74
CA GLN A 3 13.04 -0.83 -8.11
C GLN A 3 12.94 -0.49 -6.61
N ARG A 4 11.71 -0.29 -6.11
CA ARG A 4 11.49 -0.28 -4.66
C ARG A 4 11.84 -1.66 -4.15
N ASN A 5 12.91 -1.76 -3.37
CA ASN A 5 13.19 -2.99 -2.64
C ASN A 5 11.94 -3.33 -1.83
N LYS A 6 11.34 -4.49 -2.12
CA LYS A 6 10.23 -5.01 -1.32
C LYS A 6 10.76 -5.20 0.09
N SER A 7 10.09 -4.57 1.06
CA SER A 7 10.49 -4.68 2.47
C SER A 7 10.13 -6.07 3.00
N ASP A 8 11.06 -6.70 3.67
CA ASP A 8 10.80 -7.94 4.40
C ASP A 8 9.63 -7.79 5.37
N LYS A 9 8.91 -8.86 5.57
CA LYS A 9 7.79 -8.98 6.49
C LYS A 9 8.18 -9.79 7.72
N LEU A 10 7.49 -9.54 8.82
CA LEU A 10 7.70 -10.25 10.06
C LEU A 10 6.88 -11.54 10.07
N LEU A 11 7.54 -12.66 10.38
CA LEU A 11 6.95 -13.98 10.57
C LEU A 11 7.40 -14.50 11.93
N VAL A 12 6.47 -14.86 12.82
CA VAL A 12 6.77 -15.28 14.18
C VAL A 12 6.06 -16.59 14.50
N TRP A 13 6.84 -17.58 14.92
CA TRP A 13 6.27 -18.79 15.49
C TRP A 13 6.16 -18.62 17.00
N VAL A 14 4.97 -18.83 17.54
CA VAL A 14 4.68 -18.75 18.97
C VAL A 14 4.30 -20.15 19.47
N PRO A 15 4.90 -20.67 20.56
CA PRO A 15 4.50 -21.94 21.14
C PRO A 15 2.98 -21.97 21.37
N GLU A 16 2.34 -23.12 21.12
CA GLU A 16 0.89 -23.35 21.26
C GLU A 16 -0.01 -22.60 20.25
N HIS A 17 0.48 -21.53 19.62
CA HIS A 17 -0.28 -20.73 18.65
C HIS A 17 0.19 -20.93 17.20
N GLY A 18 1.40 -21.48 16.96
CA GLY A 18 1.94 -21.69 15.63
C GLY A 18 2.51 -20.42 14.97
N TRP A 19 2.47 -20.38 13.64
CA TRP A 19 2.98 -19.24 12.88
C TRP A 19 1.96 -18.10 12.85
N ILE A 20 2.40 -16.92 13.29
CA ILE A 20 1.65 -15.66 13.25
C ILE A 20 2.29 -14.75 12.23
N PHE A 21 1.47 -14.26 11.31
CA PHE A 21 1.86 -13.27 10.31
C PHE A 21 0.64 -12.51 9.80
N HIS A 22 0.85 -11.26 9.42
CA HIS A 22 -0.14 -10.37 8.83
C HIS A 22 0.44 -9.63 7.65
N HIS A 23 -0.41 -9.01 6.87
CA HIS A 23 -0.01 -8.18 5.74
C HIS A 23 0.97 -7.06 6.13
N THR A 24 0.89 -6.55 7.36
CA THR A 24 1.84 -5.58 7.91
C THR A 24 2.64 -6.18 9.08
N SER A 25 3.94 -5.86 9.12
CA SER A 25 4.80 -6.26 10.24
C SER A 25 4.35 -5.67 11.59
N GLU A 26 3.67 -4.52 11.57
CA GLU A 26 3.10 -3.91 12.78
C GLU A 26 1.97 -4.76 13.34
N SER A 27 1.06 -5.25 12.49
CA SER A 27 -0.05 -6.12 12.93
C SER A 27 0.46 -7.43 13.49
N THR A 28 1.45 -8.08 12.84
CA THR A 28 2.10 -9.29 13.36
C THR A 28 2.73 -9.03 14.74
N TYR A 29 3.48 -7.95 14.87
CA TYR A 29 4.12 -7.54 16.10
C TYR A 29 3.10 -7.35 17.22
N LEU A 30 2.03 -6.58 16.99
CA LEU A 30 0.99 -6.31 17.97
C LEU A 30 0.25 -7.57 18.44
N GLU A 31 -0.03 -8.51 17.53
CA GLU A 31 -0.68 -9.76 17.91
C GLU A 31 0.21 -10.61 18.83
N VAL A 32 1.49 -10.76 18.49
CA VAL A 32 2.45 -11.47 19.34
C VAL A 32 2.56 -10.82 20.71
N LEU A 33 2.61 -9.49 20.80
CA LEU A 33 2.66 -8.79 22.09
C LEU A 33 1.39 -8.98 22.91
N ARG A 34 0.21 -9.03 22.27
CA ARG A 34 -1.06 -9.32 22.98
C ARG A 34 -1.07 -10.70 23.61
N LEU A 35 -0.53 -11.70 22.89
CA LEU A 35 -0.39 -13.07 23.41
C LEU A 35 0.58 -13.16 24.59
N ILE A 36 1.67 -12.39 24.58
CA ILE A 36 2.63 -12.36 25.68
C ILE A 36 2.03 -11.66 26.91
N GLY A 37 1.27 -10.59 26.69
CA GLY A 37 0.64 -9.77 27.71
C GLY A 37 1.52 -8.67 28.28
N GLY A 38 0.92 -7.49 28.50
CA GLY A 38 1.63 -6.26 28.91
C GLY A 38 2.40 -6.39 30.22
N GLU A 39 1.88 -7.14 31.21
CA GLU A 39 2.56 -7.36 32.49
C GLU A 39 3.88 -8.14 32.36
N ARG A 40 3.93 -9.13 31.51
CA ARG A 40 5.19 -9.85 31.25
C ARG A 40 6.17 -8.96 30.46
N LEU A 41 5.64 -8.21 29.47
CA LEU A 41 6.42 -7.30 28.63
C LEU A 41 7.04 -6.14 29.44
N SER A 42 6.38 -5.63 30.45
CA SER A 42 6.89 -4.55 31.30
C SER A 42 8.16 -4.93 32.07
N LYS A 43 8.41 -6.23 32.28
CA LYS A 43 9.63 -6.75 32.90
C LYS A 43 10.84 -6.68 31.95
N VAL A 44 10.60 -6.47 30.66
CA VAL A 44 11.64 -6.31 29.66
C VAL A 44 11.95 -4.83 29.53
N ALA A 45 13.06 -4.37 30.06
CA ALA A 45 13.49 -2.97 29.99
C ALA A 45 13.93 -2.59 28.58
N LEU A 46 12.95 -2.42 27.67
CA LEU A 46 13.16 -1.90 26.33
C LEU A 46 12.78 -0.43 26.29
N GLU A 47 13.63 0.37 25.64
CA GLU A 47 13.44 1.81 25.50
C GLU A 47 13.54 2.26 24.03
N ILE A 48 12.76 3.29 23.72
CA ILE A 48 12.88 4.08 22.49
C ILE A 48 12.98 5.55 22.89
N SER A 49 14.03 6.24 22.48
CA SER A 49 14.26 7.65 22.83
C SER A 49 14.20 7.89 24.37
N HIS A 50 14.84 7.02 25.14
CA HIS A 50 14.88 7.04 26.62
C HIS A 50 13.50 6.88 27.29
N LEU A 51 12.51 6.38 26.59
CA LEU A 51 11.19 6.06 27.14
C LEU A 51 10.91 4.56 27.03
N PRO A 52 10.28 3.95 28.06
CA PRO A 52 9.86 2.56 28.01
C PRO A 52 8.99 2.25 26.78
N VAL A 53 9.26 1.14 26.10
CA VAL A 53 8.46 0.69 24.96
C VAL A 53 7.05 0.28 25.41
N PHE A 54 6.92 -0.30 26.59
CA PHE A 54 5.67 -0.76 27.19
C PHE A 54 5.27 0.12 28.36
N THR A 55 4.06 0.67 28.34
CA THR A 55 3.58 1.62 29.36
C THR A 55 2.07 1.47 29.57
N LYS A 56 1.58 1.93 30.73
CA LYS A 56 0.15 2.07 31.01
C LYS A 56 -0.42 3.40 30.56
N GLU A 57 0.44 4.41 30.33
CA GLU A 57 0.03 5.73 29.88
C GLU A 57 0.66 6.03 28.52
N PRO A 58 -0.15 6.35 27.50
CA PRO A 58 0.40 6.65 26.18
C PRO A 58 1.15 7.98 26.17
N TYR A 59 2.31 8.01 25.52
CA TYR A 59 3.10 9.23 25.38
C TYR A 59 2.51 10.15 24.32
N LEU A 60 2.16 11.38 24.69
CA LEU A 60 1.57 12.37 23.78
C LEU A 60 2.46 12.65 22.55
N GLN A 61 3.78 12.76 22.76
CA GLN A 61 4.74 12.97 21.68
C GLN A 61 4.82 11.84 20.65
N PHE A 62 4.36 10.62 21.02
CA PHE A 62 4.31 9.44 20.17
C PHE A 62 2.88 8.95 19.91
N ALA A 63 1.85 9.77 20.14
CA ALA A 63 0.44 9.38 20.08
C ALA A 63 0.08 8.56 18.83
N LYS A 64 0.62 8.92 17.66
CA LYS A 64 0.40 8.19 16.41
C LYS A 64 0.91 6.73 16.45
N TYR A 65 1.97 6.48 17.20
CA TYR A 65 2.66 5.19 17.27
C TYR A 65 2.29 4.38 18.52
N MET A 66 1.55 4.97 19.47
CA MET A 66 1.07 4.27 20.65
C MET A 66 -0.11 3.39 20.28
N LYS A 67 0.03 2.08 20.49
CA LYS A 67 -1.01 1.09 20.18
C LYS A 67 -1.36 0.29 21.42
N SER A 68 -2.65 0.06 21.63
CA SER A 68 -3.10 -0.79 22.74
C SER A 68 -2.79 -2.26 22.46
N ILE A 69 -2.25 -2.95 23.46
CA ILE A 69 -2.02 -4.40 23.48
C ILE A 69 -2.92 -5.13 24.46
N GLY A 70 -3.94 -4.45 24.99
CA GLY A 70 -4.91 -5.00 25.92
C GLY A 70 -4.59 -4.71 27.39
N HIS A 71 -5.59 -4.90 28.27
CA HIS A 71 -5.47 -4.75 29.73
C HIS A 71 -4.83 -3.44 30.20
N GLY A 72 -5.13 -2.33 29.52
CA GLY A 72 -4.60 -1.00 29.84
C GLY A 72 -3.12 -0.80 29.50
N TRP A 73 -2.51 -1.71 28.74
CA TRP A 73 -1.14 -1.57 28.27
C TRP A 73 -1.05 -1.04 26.85
N PHE A 74 -0.04 -0.21 26.62
CA PHE A 74 0.30 0.37 25.33
C PHE A 74 1.73 0.05 24.97
N VAL A 75 1.98 -0.04 23.67
CA VAL A 75 3.31 -0.22 23.09
C VAL A 75 3.63 0.92 22.14
N ASN A 76 4.86 1.42 22.20
CA ASN A 76 5.38 2.36 21.22
C ASN A 76 5.90 1.58 20.00
N THR A 77 5.21 1.74 18.85
CA THR A 77 5.52 1.01 17.61
C THR A 77 6.44 1.80 16.66
N VAL A 78 7.08 2.86 17.13
CA VAL A 78 8.07 3.63 16.35
C VAL A 78 9.15 2.69 15.81
N GLY A 79 9.48 2.87 14.53
CA GLY A 79 10.47 2.09 13.83
C GLY A 79 9.91 1.09 12.81
N GLY A 80 10.78 0.67 11.92
CA GLY A 80 10.46 -0.27 10.83
C GLY A 80 10.41 -1.74 11.27
N THR A 81 10.27 -2.62 10.28
CA THR A 81 10.23 -4.08 10.47
C THR A 81 11.46 -4.62 11.19
N SER A 82 12.65 -4.13 10.85
CA SER A 82 13.91 -4.56 11.49
C SER A 82 13.94 -4.25 12.99
N ASN A 83 13.42 -3.08 13.42
CA ASN A 83 13.34 -2.75 14.84
C ASN A 83 12.39 -3.69 15.58
N LYS A 84 11.23 -4.01 15.00
CA LYS A 84 10.26 -4.94 15.57
C LYS A 84 10.85 -6.36 15.68
N TYR A 85 11.62 -6.78 14.68
CA TYR A 85 12.37 -8.03 14.71
C TYR A 85 13.35 -8.08 15.88
N LEU A 86 14.17 -7.03 16.05
CA LEU A 86 15.14 -6.96 17.15
C LEU A 86 14.45 -6.95 18.53
N GLN A 87 13.37 -6.17 18.67
CA GLN A 87 12.60 -6.12 19.92
C GLN A 87 12.02 -7.48 20.28
N LEU A 88 11.42 -8.22 19.33
CA LEU A 88 10.88 -9.55 19.59
C LEU A 88 11.97 -10.55 19.99
N ASN A 89 13.13 -10.52 19.37
CA ASN A 89 14.25 -11.36 19.79
C ASN A 89 14.70 -11.01 21.22
N THR A 90 14.85 -9.72 21.54
CA THR A 90 15.21 -9.29 22.90
C THR A 90 14.16 -9.73 23.93
N ILE A 91 12.87 -9.63 23.61
CA ILE A 91 11.78 -10.09 24.46
C ILE A 91 11.85 -11.61 24.65
N ASN A 92 12.04 -12.34 23.55
CA ASN A 92 12.19 -13.80 23.56
C ASN A 92 13.31 -14.25 24.47
N ASP A 93 14.49 -13.62 24.35
CA ASP A 93 15.67 -13.97 25.11
C ASP A 93 15.49 -13.66 26.61
N LYS A 94 14.93 -12.49 26.94
CA LYS A 94 14.72 -12.08 28.33
C LYS A 94 13.62 -12.84 29.05
N LEU A 95 12.56 -13.22 28.33
CA LEU A 95 11.40 -13.91 28.91
C LEU A 95 11.38 -15.42 28.64
N HIS A 96 12.37 -15.94 27.90
CA HIS A 96 12.49 -17.36 27.55
C HIS A 96 11.21 -17.94 26.92
N LEU A 97 10.65 -17.22 25.92
CA LEU A 97 9.33 -17.54 25.33
C LEU A 97 9.38 -18.66 24.30
N GLY A 98 10.56 -19.03 23.79
CA GLY A 98 10.69 -20.01 22.72
C GLY A 98 10.19 -19.54 21.35
N LEU A 99 10.09 -18.23 21.12
CA LEU A 99 9.68 -17.66 19.84
C LEU A 99 10.71 -17.96 18.75
N LYS A 100 10.24 -18.21 17.51
CA LYS A 100 11.09 -18.20 16.32
C LYS A 100 10.72 -17.00 15.45
N VAL A 101 11.53 -15.95 15.50
CA VAL A 101 11.28 -14.70 14.77
C VAL A 101 12.08 -14.71 13.47
N LYS A 102 11.43 -14.41 12.34
CA LYS A 102 12.06 -14.37 11.02
C LYS A 102 11.64 -13.12 10.26
N LEU A 103 12.54 -12.62 9.43
CA LEU A 103 12.25 -11.69 8.36
C LEU A 103 12.17 -12.47 7.06
N VAL A 104 11.07 -12.35 6.34
CA VAL A 104 10.82 -13.09 5.11
C VAL A 104 10.29 -12.16 4.01
N PRO A 105 10.62 -12.43 2.74
CA PRO A 105 10.00 -11.75 1.61
C PRO A 105 8.47 -11.92 1.62
N GLU A 106 7.75 -10.92 1.15
CA GLU A 106 6.28 -10.92 1.11
C GLU A 106 5.71 -12.10 0.32
N GLU A 107 6.42 -12.59 -0.70
CA GLU A 107 6.02 -13.76 -1.49
C GLU A 107 5.89 -15.03 -0.65
N ILE A 108 6.75 -15.20 0.36
CA ILE A 108 6.71 -16.37 1.25
C ILE A 108 5.45 -16.33 2.12
N LEU A 109 5.07 -15.14 2.63
CA LEU A 109 3.84 -14.99 3.42
C LEU A 109 2.60 -15.30 2.61
N ASN A 110 2.51 -14.79 1.39
CA ASN A 110 1.39 -15.07 0.48
C ASN A 110 1.25 -16.58 0.20
N HIS A 111 2.39 -17.30 0.10
CA HIS A 111 2.37 -18.74 -0.11
C HIS A 111 1.90 -19.50 1.13
N MET A 112 2.33 -19.09 2.32
CA MET A 112 1.89 -19.66 3.60
C MET A 112 0.40 -19.41 3.86
N GLU A 113 -0.09 -18.20 3.56
CA GLU A 113 -1.50 -17.85 3.68
C GLU A 113 -2.35 -18.74 2.77
N ALA A 114 -1.93 -18.92 1.52
CA ALA A 114 -2.60 -19.80 0.57
C ALA A 114 -2.62 -21.27 1.03
N GLN A 115 -1.55 -21.75 1.67
CA GLN A 115 -1.50 -23.12 2.23
C GLN A 115 -2.41 -23.28 3.45
N ASN A 116 -2.41 -22.30 4.37
CA ASN A 116 -3.27 -22.32 5.55
C ASN A 116 -4.75 -22.34 5.17
N LEU A 117 -5.14 -21.55 4.20
CA LEU A 117 -6.51 -21.50 3.69
C LEU A 117 -6.91 -22.81 2.99
N LYS A 118 -6.01 -23.46 2.23
CA LYS A 118 -6.25 -24.79 1.66
C LYS A 118 -6.46 -25.85 2.75
N ASN A 119 -5.66 -25.81 3.81
CA ASN A 119 -5.76 -26.75 4.93
C ASN A 119 -7.07 -26.57 5.73
N GLN A 120 -7.70 -25.40 5.67
CA GLN A 120 -9.00 -25.13 6.29
C GLN A 120 -10.20 -25.53 5.40
N GLY A 121 -9.96 -26.19 4.24
CA GLY A 121 -11.01 -26.61 3.32
C GLY A 121 -11.66 -25.47 2.53
N VAL A 122 -11.11 -24.27 2.63
CA VAL A 122 -11.52 -23.14 1.79
C VAL A 122 -10.92 -23.37 0.41
N ASN A 123 -11.76 -23.71 -0.55
CA ASN A 123 -11.36 -23.83 -1.95
C ASN A 123 -11.05 -22.42 -2.47
N ILE A 124 -9.81 -21.99 -2.26
CA ILE A 124 -9.35 -20.74 -2.82
C ILE A 124 -9.02 -21.07 -4.27
N ASP A 125 -9.86 -20.60 -5.15
CA ASP A 125 -9.40 -20.24 -6.47
C ASP A 125 -8.23 -19.27 -6.22
N LEU A 126 -7.01 -19.79 -6.39
CA LEU A 126 -5.80 -18.97 -6.46
C LEU A 126 -5.94 -18.19 -7.77
N GLY A 127 -6.97 -17.35 -7.81
CA GLY A 127 -7.11 -16.33 -8.82
C GLY A 127 -5.76 -15.72 -8.96
N GLU A 128 -5.22 -15.89 -10.15
CA GLU A 128 -3.96 -15.35 -10.63
C GLU A 128 -3.57 -14.13 -9.82
N LYS A 129 -2.30 -14.07 -9.36
CA LYS A 129 -1.73 -12.88 -8.73
C LYS A 129 -2.54 -11.68 -9.19
N ARG A 130 -3.10 -10.89 -8.29
CA ARG A 130 -3.58 -9.56 -8.65
C ARG A 130 -2.37 -8.79 -9.17
N THR A 131 -1.90 -9.18 -10.35
CA THR A 131 -1.38 -8.23 -11.30
C THR A 131 -2.46 -7.17 -11.27
N ARG A 132 -2.14 -5.95 -10.86
CA ARG A 132 -3.02 -4.82 -11.10
C ARG A 132 -3.68 -5.13 -12.41
N LYS A 133 -4.98 -5.52 -12.36
CA LYS A 133 -5.70 -5.70 -13.59
C LYS A 133 -5.55 -4.39 -14.31
N LEU A 134 -4.71 -4.39 -15.32
CA LEU A 134 -4.70 -3.38 -16.38
C LEU A 134 -6.00 -3.50 -17.20
N ASP A 135 -7.05 -4.02 -16.57
CA ASP A 135 -8.36 -4.30 -17.15
C ASP A 135 -9.36 -3.17 -16.94
N ASP A 136 -8.93 -2.02 -16.52
CA ASP A 136 -9.67 -0.81 -16.85
C ASP A 136 -9.27 -0.43 -18.27
N THR A 137 -9.73 -1.21 -19.24
CA THR A 137 -9.72 -0.80 -20.64
C THR A 137 -10.64 0.41 -20.74
N LEU A 138 -10.05 1.59 -20.89
CA LEU A 138 -10.79 2.77 -21.28
C LEU A 138 -11.19 2.56 -22.75
N LEU A 139 -12.40 2.07 -22.99
CA LEU A 139 -12.98 1.98 -24.32
C LEU A 139 -13.76 3.27 -24.54
N VAL A 140 -13.40 4.03 -25.55
CA VAL A 140 -14.08 5.28 -25.90
C VAL A 140 -14.49 5.18 -27.35
N ASP A 141 -15.79 5.29 -27.60
CA ASP A 141 -16.36 5.46 -28.93
C ASP A 141 -16.59 6.95 -29.17
N PHE A 142 -15.92 7.47 -30.19
CA PHE A 142 -16.08 8.86 -30.62
C PHE A 142 -16.15 8.90 -32.14
N ASP A 143 -17.23 9.48 -32.68
CA ASP A 143 -17.50 9.65 -34.11
C ASP A 143 -17.31 8.36 -34.93
N GLY A 144 -17.83 7.24 -34.41
CA GLY A 144 -17.74 5.91 -35.03
C GLY A 144 -16.33 5.26 -34.99
N GLN A 145 -15.39 5.87 -34.28
CA GLN A 145 -14.07 5.29 -34.01
C GLN A 145 -13.99 4.79 -32.59
N THR A 146 -13.68 3.50 -32.43
CA THR A 146 -13.43 2.89 -31.12
C THR A 146 -11.95 2.99 -30.78
N PHE A 147 -11.63 3.70 -29.69
CA PHE A 147 -10.29 3.77 -29.13
C PHE A 147 -10.10 2.65 -28.13
N ASP A 148 -9.40 1.57 -28.51
CA ASP A 148 -9.15 0.39 -27.68
C ASP A 148 -7.76 0.45 -27.04
N LEU A 149 -7.72 0.20 -25.73
CA LEU A 149 -6.53 0.22 -24.88
C LEU A 149 -5.80 -1.12 -24.79
N LYS A 150 -6.27 -2.19 -25.42
CA LYS A 150 -5.73 -3.54 -25.22
C LYS A 150 -4.20 -3.66 -25.28
N HIS A 151 -3.54 -2.68 -25.86
CA HIS A 151 -2.08 -2.69 -26.04
C HIS A 151 -1.39 -1.34 -25.79
N ARG A 152 -2.06 -0.35 -25.20
CA ARG A 152 -1.50 0.99 -24.99
C ARG A 152 -1.73 1.53 -23.59
N ASN A 153 -0.79 2.36 -23.14
CA ASN A 153 -0.92 3.10 -21.88
C ASN A 153 -2.15 4.03 -21.95
N GLY A 154 -3.05 3.98 -20.94
CA GLY A 154 -4.24 4.83 -20.85
C GLY A 154 -3.98 6.34 -20.98
N ARG A 155 -2.74 6.77 -20.79
CA ARG A 155 -2.31 8.14 -21.04
C ARG A 155 -2.27 8.48 -22.53
N GLU A 156 -1.74 7.58 -23.35
CA GLU A 156 -1.61 7.77 -24.80
C GLU A 156 -2.97 7.76 -25.50
N VAL A 157 -3.90 6.91 -25.02
CA VAL A 157 -5.25 6.87 -25.58
C VAL A 157 -6.02 8.13 -25.24
N PHE A 158 -5.87 8.64 -24.02
CA PHE A 158 -6.49 9.90 -23.63
C PHE A 158 -6.00 11.06 -24.52
N VAL A 159 -4.69 11.14 -24.78
CA VAL A 159 -4.13 12.16 -25.69
C VAL A 159 -4.67 11.99 -27.10
N LYS A 160 -4.73 10.76 -27.64
CA LYS A 160 -5.28 10.49 -28.97
C LYS A 160 -6.75 10.86 -29.10
N LEU A 161 -7.53 10.64 -28.04
CA LEU A 161 -8.92 11.09 -28.02
C LEU A 161 -9.01 12.62 -28.11
N ILE A 162 -8.22 13.35 -27.33
CA ILE A 162 -8.16 14.82 -27.39
C ILE A 162 -7.69 15.30 -28.77
N GLU A 163 -6.75 14.59 -29.38
CA GLU A 163 -6.29 14.87 -30.74
C GLU A 163 -7.42 14.68 -31.77
N SER A 164 -8.22 13.62 -31.65
CA SER A 164 -9.34 13.31 -32.54
C SER A 164 -10.50 14.31 -32.39
N ILE A 165 -10.77 14.79 -31.18
CA ILE A 165 -11.76 15.85 -30.92
C ILE A 165 -11.26 17.20 -31.45
N GLY A 166 -9.95 17.39 -31.46
CA GLY A 166 -9.30 18.65 -31.77
C GLY A 166 -8.85 19.40 -30.52
N ALA A 167 -7.56 19.34 -30.20
CA ALA A 167 -6.99 19.94 -28.97
C ALA A 167 -7.31 21.45 -28.85
N ARG A 168 -7.37 22.18 -29.97
CA ARG A 168 -7.77 23.60 -30.03
C ARG A 168 -9.21 23.82 -29.56
N ASP A 169 -10.13 22.94 -29.90
CA ASP A 169 -11.53 23.09 -29.53
C ASP A 169 -11.74 22.70 -28.06
N VAL A 170 -11.06 21.65 -27.61
CA VAL A 170 -11.04 21.28 -26.20
C VAL A 170 -10.43 22.39 -25.34
N SER A 171 -9.40 23.11 -25.77
CA SER A 171 -8.79 24.21 -25.02
C SER A 171 -9.76 25.37 -24.78
N LYS A 172 -10.69 25.62 -25.71
CA LYS A 172 -11.72 26.68 -25.58
C LYS A 172 -12.75 26.37 -24.50
N LEU A 173 -12.90 25.09 -24.11
CA LEU A 173 -13.84 24.68 -23.06
C LEU A 173 -13.34 24.96 -21.64
N ASN A 174 -12.08 25.40 -21.47
CA ASN A 174 -11.45 25.71 -20.19
C ASN A 174 -11.61 24.59 -19.16
N LEU A 175 -11.51 23.34 -19.62
CA LEU A 175 -11.58 22.17 -18.75
C LEU A 175 -10.32 22.05 -17.89
N THR A 176 -10.50 21.61 -16.64
CA THR A 176 -9.39 21.43 -15.70
C THR A 176 -9.24 19.98 -15.25
N ASN A 177 -8.00 19.59 -14.95
CA ASN A 177 -7.64 18.35 -14.26
C ASN A 177 -7.14 18.70 -12.84
N GLY A 178 -8.07 18.79 -11.89
CA GLY A 178 -7.79 19.37 -10.57
C GLY A 178 -7.62 20.88 -10.65
N SER A 179 -6.44 21.40 -10.31
CA SER A 179 -6.09 22.83 -10.42
C SER A 179 -5.36 23.18 -11.73
N GLU A 180 -5.12 22.19 -12.59
CA GLU A 180 -4.35 22.36 -13.82
C GLU A 180 -5.29 22.45 -15.03
N ASP A 181 -5.00 23.33 -15.99
CA ASP A 181 -5.72 23.35 -17.26
C ASP A 181 -5.49 22.06 -18.02
N LEU A 182 -6.58 21.49 -18.57
CA LEU A 182 -6.51 20.21 -19.28
C LEU A 182 -5.68 20.31 -20.55
N VAL A 183 -5.84 21.40 -21.30
CA VAL A 183 -5.14 21.64 -22.56
C VAL A 183 -4.51 23.04 -22.56
N THR A 184 -3.22 23.12 -22.82
CA THR A 184 -2.45 24.38 -22.85
C THR A 184 -1.66 24.51 -24.15
N SER A 185 -1.36 25.73 -24.59
CA SER A 185 -0.58 26.00 -25.79
C SER A 185 0.94 25.79 -25.58
N MET A 186 1.40 25.69 -24.34
CA MET A 186 2.79 25.37 -23.99
C MET A 186 2.84 24.41 -22.83
N GLN A 187 3.94 23.72 -22.64
CA GLN A 187 4.12 22.85 -21.46
C GLN A 187 4.24 23.67 -20.19
N VAL A 188 3.27 23.55 -19.30
CA VAL A 188 3.24 24.23 -18.01
C VAL A 188 3.55 23.25 -16.86
N TYR A 189 3.13 21.98 -17.02
CA TYR A 189 3.24 20.96 -15.99
C TYR A 189 4.05 19.75 -16.50
N SER A 190 4.79 19.10 -15.59
CA SER A 190 5.66 17.96 -15.94
C SER A 190 4.90 16.68 -16.34
N ASN A 191 3.60 16.58 -16.02
CA ASN A 191 2.73 15.45 -16.35
C ASN A 191 2.00 15.60 -17.67
N GLN A 192 2.18 16.70 -18.38
CA GLN A 192 1.58 16.95 -19.69
C GLN A 192 2.26 16.13 -20.79
N LEU A 193 1.46 15.73 -21.78
CA LEU A 193 1.92 15.06 -22.98
C LEU A 193 1.62 15.93 -24.21
N PRO A 194 2.48 15.91 -25.23
CA PRO A 194 2.27 16.66 -26.47
C PRO A 194 1.07 16.12 -27.24
N CYS A 195 0.28 17.02 -27.84
CA CYS A 195 -0.90 16.74 -28.65
C CYS A 195 -0.98 17.78 -29.80
N GLY A 196 -0.30 17.53 -30.89
CA GLY A 196 -0.08 18.53 -31.95
C GLY A 196 0.65 19.76 -31.43
N ASP A 197 0.07 20.95 -31.63
CA ASP A 197 0.61 22.24 -31.14
C ASP A 197 0.24 22.54 -29.69
N PHE A 198 -0.38 21.59 -28.97
CA PHE A 198 -0.88 21.74 -27.62
C PHE A 198 -0.26 20.71 -26.66
N TRP A 199 -0.46 20.93 -25.37
CA TRP A 199 -0.06 20.05 -24.28
C TRP A 199 -1.28 19.64 -23.45
N VAL A 200 -1.39 18.35 -23.14
CA VAL A 200 -2.54 17.78 -22.43
C VAL A 200 -2.12 17.28 -21.06
N SER A 201 -2.76 17.79 -20.01
CA SER A 201 -2.64 17.31 -18.62
C SER A 201 -3.40 16.01 -18.47
N VAL A 202 -2.67 14.88 -18.41
CA VAL A 202 -3.30 13.55 -18.35
C VAL A 202 -3.66 13.17 -16.93
N PRO A 203 -4.95 12.91 -16.61
CA PRO A 203 -5.37 12.44 -15.30
C PRO A 203 -4.65 11.16 -14.85
N ASN A 204 -4.23 11.11 -13.59
CA ASN A 204 -3.47 9.99 -13.03
C ASN A 204 -4.29 8.70 -12.85
N SER A 205 -5.62 8.78 -12.91
CA SER A 205 -6.52 7.64 -12.75
C SER A 205 -7.48 7.49 -13.94
N THR A 206 -7.89 6.26 -14.24
CA THR A 206 -8.90 5.97 -15.26
C THR A 206 -10.24 6.64 -14.94
N LYS A 207 -10.62 6.74 -13.66
CA LYS A 207 -11.82 7.46 -13.21
C LYS A 207 -11.78 8.96 -13.55
N GLY A 208 -10.61 9.60 -13.38
CA GLY A 208 -10.41 11.00 -13.75
C GLY A 208 -10.54 11.22 -15.26
N LYS A 209 -10.02 10.29 -16.07
CA LYS A 209 -10.13 10.34 -17.54
C LYS A 209 -11.58 10.25 -18.02
N HIS A 210 -12.36 9.36 -17.41
CA HIS A 210 -13.78 9.18 -17.75
C HIS A 210 -14.61 10.44 -17.41
N LYS A 211 -14.34 11.08 -16.26
CA LYS A 211 -15.09 12.26 -15.81
C LYS A 211 -14.91 13.45 -16.77
N ASN A 212 -13.71 13.64 -17.31
CA ASN A 212 -13.42 14.73 -18.23
C ASN A 212 -14.02 14.51 -19.64
N ASN A 213 -14.38 13.26 -19.99
CA ASN A 213 -15.00 12.92 -21.28
C ASN A 213 -16.54 12.98 -21.26
N SER A 214 -17.18 13.10 -20.09
CA SER A 214 -18.65 13.07 -19.94
C SER A 214 -19.30 14.46 -19.87
N HIS A 215 -18.56 15.54 -20.20
CA HIS A 215 -19.07 16.92 -20.18
C HIS A 215 -19.33 17.45 -21.61
N ASN A 216 -20.01 16.64 -22.45
CA ASN A 216 -20.61 17.09 -23.71
C ASN A 216 -22.09 16.76 -23.71
#